data_09a7830c7d476a01070be5a876b71a5d
#
_entry.id   09a7830c7d476a01070be5a876b71a5d
#
_cell.length_a   1.000
_cell.length_b   1.000
_cell.length_c   1.000
_cell.angle_alpha   90.00
_cell.angle_beta   90.00
_cell.angle_gamma   90.00
#
_symmetry.space_group_name_H-M   'P 1'
#
loop_
_entity.id
_entity.type
_entity.pdbx_description
1 polymer ?
#
loop_
_entity_poly.entity_id
_entity_poly.type
_entity_poly.pdbx_seq_one_letter_code
_entity_poly.pdbx_strand_id
1 'polypeptide(L)'
;FLVASNPVDILTYAVWKASGLDHKRVIGSGTVLDSARFRYMLGELEDVAPKSVHAYIVGEHGDSELPAVSTANIAGVPMSKKLDSDPEYAERIEKIFEDTRDAAYSIIDAKGSTSFGIGMGLARITAAVIQNQDVALPVSAYLQGEYGVEDLYIGTAAVINRSGIVRAIELQLSEHEKERFDASAKTLSLIHI
;
A
#
# COMPACT_ATOMS: atom_id res chain seq x y z
N PHE A 1 7.71 8.97 -14.06
CA PHE A 1 7.69 7.52 -14.25
C PHE A 1 6.70 6.85 -13.30
N LEU A 2 6.04 5.79 -13.79
CA LEU A 2 5.22 4.89 -12.98
C LEU A 2 5.80 3.48 -13.13
N VAL A 3 6.32 2.92 -12.04
CA VAL A 3 7.01 1.63 -12.01
C VAL A 3 6.05 0.56 -11.47
N ALA A 4 5.96 -0.58 -12.17
CA ALA A 4 5.05 -1.67 -11.83
C ALA A 4 5.72 -3.06 -11.85
N SER A 5 6.99 -3.15 -12.19
CA SER A 5 7.75 -4.41 -12.18
C SER A 5 8.22 -4.74 -10.77
N ASN A 6 8.17 -6.03 -10.40
CA ASN A 6 8.69 -6.52 -9.14
C ASN A 6 10.19 -6.86 -9.22
N PRO A 7 10.93 -6.63 -8.11
CA PRO A 7 10.51 -6.04 -6.83
C PRO A 7 10.30 -4.52 -6.95
N VAL A 8 9.04 -4.07 -6.80
CA VAL A 8 8.63 -2.73 -7.22
C VAL A 8 9.30 -1.60 -6.44
N ASP A 9 9.48 -1.74 -5.13
CA ASP A 9 10.08 -0.68 -4.29
C ASP A 9 11.55 -0.46 -4.67
N ILE A 10 12.30 -1.55 -4.84
CA ILE A 10 13.71 -1.53 -5.25
C ILE A 10 13.85 -0.98 -6.67
N LEU A 11 13.03 -1.43 -7.61
CA LEU A 11 13.07 -0.96 -8.99
C LEU A 11 12.66 0.50 -9.10
N THR A 12 11.74 0.98 -8.26
CA THR A 12 11.36 2.40 -8.20
C THR A 12 12.54 3.25 -7.74
N TYR A 13 13.28 2.83 -6.72
CA TYR A 13 14.50 3.49 -6.28
C TYR A 13 15.57 3.50 -7.39
N ALA A 14 15.81 2.37 -8.05
CA ALA A 14 16.77 2.28 -9.15
C ALA A 14 16.39 3.20 -10.33
N VAL A 15 15.12 3.24 -10.72
CA VAL A 15 14.60 4.13 -11.76
C VAL A 15 14.79 5.59 -11.36
N TRP A 16 14.50 5.95 -10.11
CA TRP A 16 14.74 7.29 -9.61
C TRP A 16 16.22 7.68 -9.74
N LYS A 17 17.13 6.87 -9.21
CA LYS A 17 18.60 7.15 -9.31
C LYS A 17 19.08 7.23 -10.75
N ALA A 18 18.61 6.35 -11.63
CA ALA A 18 19.04 6.32 -13.04
C ALA A 18 18.44 7.44 -13.89
N SER A 19 17.22 7.89 -13.57
CA SER A 19 16.52 8.91 -14.38
C SER A 19 17.00 10.34 -14.15
N GLY A 20 17.58 10.63 -12.97
CA GLY A 20 17.93 12.00 -12.55
C GLY A 20 16.72 12.91 -12.30
N LEU A 21 15.50 12.35 -12.26
CA LEU A 21 14.29 13.11 -11.94
C LEU A 21 14.19 13.37 -10.45
N ASP A 22 13.38 14.36 -10.08
CA ASP A 22 12.92 14.53 -8.70
C ASP A 22 12.17 13.25 -8.25
N HIS A 23 12.43 12.76 -7.05
CA HIS A 23 11.79 11.57 -6.47
C HIS A 23 10.25 11.64 -6.52
N LYS A 24 9.67 12.83 -6.42
CA LYS A 24 8.22 13.07 -6.55
C LYS A 24 7.65 12.67 -7.90
N ARG A 25 8.48 12.59 -8.93
CA ARG A 25 8.08 12.24 -10.30
C ARG A 25 8.33 10.78 -10.66
N VAL A 26 8.78 10.00 -9.70
CA VAL A 26 8.94 8.54 -9.83
C VAL A 26 8.07 7.87 -8.79
N ILE A 27 7.09 7.13 -9.24
CA ILE A 27 6.04 6.51 -8.42
C ILE A 27 6.10 5.01 -8.67
N GLY A 28 6.22 4.22 -7.61
CA GLY A 28 6.00 2.77 -7.71
C GLY A 28 4.53 2.43 -7.50
N SER A 29 4.02 1.39 -8.16
CA SER A 29 2.64 0.94 -7.93
C SER A 29 2.39 0.55 -6.47
N GLY A 30 3.43 0.10 -5.76
CA GLY A 30 3.36 -0.24 -4.34
C GLY A 30 2.20 -1.17 -4.04
N THR A 31 1.54 -0.92 -2.94
CA THR A 31 0.43 -1.72 -2.40
C THR A 31 -0.96 -1.24 -2.85
N VAL A 32 -1.05 -0.53 -4.00
CA VAL A 32 -2.34 -0.01 -4.51
C VAL A 32 -3.35 -1.13 -4.78
N LEU A 33 -2.88 -2.26 -5.33
CA LEU A 33 -3.72 -3.40 -5.64
C LEU A 33 -4.12 -4.18 -4.37
N ASP A 34 -3.17 -4.41 -3.48
CA ASP A 34 -3.36 -5.12 -2.22
C ASP A 34 -4.33 -4.37 -1.31
N SER A 35 -4.16 -3.05 -1.20
CA SER A 35 -5.12 -2.18 -0.50
C SER A 35 -6.51 -2.18 -1.14
N ALA A 36 -6.61 -2.28 -2.46
CA ALA A 36 -7.91 -2.37 -3.12
C ALA A 36 -8.60 -3.71 -2.84
N ARG A 37 -7.87 -4.82 -2.84
CA ARG A 37 -8.37 -6.15 -2.46
C ARG A 37 -8.79 -6.18 -1.00
N PHE A 38 -7.92 -5.69 -0.12
CA PHE A 38 -8.19 -5.60 1.31
C PHE A 38 -9.48 -4.84 1.60
N ARG A 39 -9.66 -3.65 0.99
CA ARG A 39 -10.91 -2.88 1.11
C ARG A 39 -12.12 -3.61 0.54
N TYR A 40 -11.96 -4.37 -0.53
CA TYR A 40 -13.04 -5.17 -1.08
C TYR A 40 -13.49 -6.24 -0.09
N MET A 41 -12.56 -7.02 0.47
CA MET A 41 -12.86 -8.09 1.42
C MET A 41 -13.41 -7.55 2.76
N LEU A 42 -12.89 -6.42 3.24
CA LEU A 42 -13.46 -5.71 4.38
C LEU A 42 -14.89 -5.21 4.11
N GLY A 43 -15.13 -4.74 2.90
CA GLY A 43 -16.46 -4.33 2.46
C GLY A 43 -17.48 -5.49 2.49
N GLU A 44 -17.07 -6.67 2.01
CA GLU A 44 -17.88 -7.90 2.11
C GLU A 44 -18.13 -8.29 3.58
N LEU A 45 -17.12 -8.18 4.44
CA LEU A 45 -17.24 -8.48 5.86
C LEU A 45 -18.24 -7.56 6.58
N GLU A 46 -18.27 -6.29 6.22
CA GLU A 46 -19.07 -5.26 6.88
C GLU A 46 -20.35 -4.88 6.10
N ASP A 47 -20.66 -5.62 5.03
CA ASP A 47 -21.82 -5.39 4.16
C ASP A 47 -21.92 -3.93 3.63
N VAL A 48 -20.77 -3.39 3.19
CA VAL A 48 -20.66 -2.05 2.62
C VAL A 48 -19.87 -2.05 1.31
N ALA A 49 -20.13 -1.07 0.46
CA ALA A 49 -19.35 -0.91 -0.76
C ALA A 49 -17.88 -0.64 -0.44
N PRO A 50 -16.90 -1.26 -1.15
CA PRO A 50 -15.46 -1.08 -0.90
C PRO A 50 -14.98 0.37 -0.88
N LYS A 51 -15.66 1.26 -1.62
CA LYS A 51 -15.37 2.70 -1.64
C LYS A 51 -15.66 3.42 -0.31
N SER A 52 -16.46 2.81 0.55
CA SER A 52 -16.80 3.33 1.89
C SER A 52 -15.80 2.87 2.96
N VAL A 53 -14.91 1.93 2.62
CA VAL A 53 -13.86 1.43 3.50
C VAL A 53 -12.58 2.22 3.26
N HIS A 54 -12.07 2.84 4.30
CA HIS A 54 -10.78 3.50 4.31
C HIS A 54 -9.79 2.61 5.06
N ALA A 55 -8.98 1.87 4.33
CA ALA A 55 -7.97 0.96 4.85
C ALA A 55 -6.78 0.89 3.88
N TYR A 56 -5.59 0.67 4.41
CA TYR A 56 -4.34 0.63 3.65
C TYR A 56 -3.52 -0.59 4.00
N ILE A 57 -2.94 -1.22 3.00
CA ILE A 57 -1.76 -2.08 3.14
C ILE A 57 -0.55 -1.18 2.94
N VAL A 58 0.45 -1.29 3.80
CA VAL A 58 1.71 -0.52 3.77
C VAL A 58 2.91 -1.43 3.94
N GLY A 59 4.12 -0.89 3.83
CA GLY A 59 5.33 -1.70 3.85
C GLY A 59 5.83 -2.05 2.45
N GLU A 60 6.79 -2.95 2.35
CA GLU A 60 7.27 -3.53 1.10
C GLU A 60 6.11 -4.22 0.38
N HIS A 61 6.00 -4.02 -0.94
CA HIS A 61 5.07 -4.82 -1.74
C HIS A 61 5.63 -6.23 -1.92
N GLY A 62 5.31 -7.12 -0.98
CA GLY A 62 5.81 -8.49 -0.89
C GLY A 62 5.41 -9.14 0.44
N ASP A 63 6.21 -10.12 0.87
CA ASP A 63 5.88 -10.94 2.05
C ASP A 63 5.87 -10.16 3.37
N SER A 64 6.54 -9.00 3.43
CA SER A 64 6.62 -8.16 4.62
C SER A 64 5.61 -7.00 4.66
N GLU A 65 4.65 -6.95 3.72
CA GLU A 65 3.57 -5.97 3.77
C GLU A 65 2.69 -6.17 5.03
N LEU A 66 1.99 -5.11 5.43
CA LEU A 66 1.13 -5.16 6.61
C LEU A 66 -0.13 -4.31 6.46
N PRO A 67 -1.25 -4.72 7.08
CA PRO A 67 -2.46 -3.93 7.11
C PRO A 67 -2.36 -2.86 8.21
N ALA A 68 -2.62 -1.60 7.88
CA ALA A 68 -2.72 -0.51 8.85
C ALA A 68 -4.14 -0.46 9.44
N VAL A 69 -4.50 -1.49 10.22
CA VAL A 69 -5.88 -1.69 10.71
C VAL A 69 -6.23 -0.67 11.79
N SER A 70 -5.25 -0.20 12.55
CA SER A 70 -5.44 0.85 13.57
C SER A 70 -6.02 2.15 12.99
N THR A 71 -5.76 2.42 11.69
CA THR A 71 -6.27 3.60 10.99
C THR A 71 -7.49 3.29 10.12
N ALA A 72 -7.87 2.01 10.00
CA ALA A 72 -8.99 1.60 9.16
C ALA A 72 -10.33 2.09 9.74
N ASN A 73 -11.19 2.58 8.83
CA ASN A 73 -12.51 3.07 9.23
C ASN A 73 -13.54 2.92 8.11
N ILE A 74 -14.81 2.92 8.51
CA ILE A 74 -15.97 2.98 7.61
C ILE A 74 -16.77 4.22 7.99
N ALA A 75 -16.92 5.15 7.05
CA ALA A 75 -17.62 6.42 7.27
C ALA A 75 -17.12 7.19 8.50
N GLY A 76 -15.83 7.10 8.82
CA GLY A 76 -15.21 7.74 9.98
C GLY A 76 -15.35 6.96 11.29
N VAL A 77 -16.02 5.81 11.31
CA VAL A 77 -16.10 4.93 12.48
C VAL A 77 -14.87 4.01 12.48
N PRO A 78 -13.97 4.11 13.46
CA PRO A 78 -12.77 3.28 13.52
C PRO A 78 -13.11 1.80 13.68
N MET A 79 -12.47 0.94 12.90
CA MET A 79 -12.57 -0.50 13.01
C MET A 79 -11.82 -1.05 14.23
N SER A 80 -10.82 -0.34 14.71
CA SER A 80 -10.00 -0.72 15.87
C SER A 80 -10.81 -1.01 17.13
N LYS A 81 -11.90 -0.25 17.37
CA LYS A 81 -12.76 -0.48 18.54
C LYS A 81 -13.40 -1.88 18.56
N LYS A 82 -13.74 -2.40 17.38
CA LYS A 82 -14.34 -3.73 17.25
C LYS A 82 -13.25 -4.81 17.39
N LEU A 83 -12.06 -4.56 16.87
CA LEU A 83 -10.90 -5.44 17.04
C LEU A 83 -10.54 -5.65 18.51
N ASP A 84 -10.53 -4.59 19.31
CA ASP A 84 -10.19 -4.65 20.73
C ASP A 84 -11.22 -5.42 21.57
N SER A 85 -12.48 -5.46 21.13
CA SER A 85 -13.60 -6.05 21.89
C SER A 85 -14.08 -7.40 21.39
N ASP A 86 -13.69 -7.82 20.19
CA ASP A 86 -14.16 -9.03 19.52
C ASP A 86 -13.00 -9.82 18.91
N PRO A 87 -12.48 -10.84 19.62
CA PRO A 87 -11.39 -11.67 19.13
C PRO A 87 -11.70 -12.42 17.82
N GLU A 88 -12.95 -12.88 17.62
CA GLU A 88 -13.35 -13.55 16.39
C GLU A 88 -13.27 -12.57 15.19
N TYR A 89 -13.66 -11.33 15.41
CA TYR A 89 -13.52 -10.29 14.40
C TYR A 89 -12.04 -10.03 14.07
N ALA A 90 -11.16 -10.00 15.07
CA ALA A 90 -9.72 -9.84 14.86
C ALA A 90 -9.12 -10.99 14.01
N GLU A 91 -9.50 -12.24 14.30
CA GLU A 91 -9.07 -13.40 13.51
C GLU A 91 -9.58 -13.32 12.06
N ARG A 92 -10.80 -12.85 11.84
CA ARG A 92 -11.35 -12.65 10.49
C ARG A 92 -10.59 -11.58 9.71
N ILE A 93 -10.20 -10.48 10.35
CA ILE A 93 -9.40 -9.43 9.72
C ILE A 93 -8.01 -9.95 9.33
N GLU A 94 -7.35 -10.70 10.21
CA GLU A 94 -6.04 -11.29 9.89
C GLU A 94 -6.15 -12.28 8.72
N LYS A 95 -7.20 -13.11 8.71
CA LYS A 95 -7.47 -14.04 7.59
C LYS A 95 -7.69 -13.29 6.27
N ILE A 96 -8.45 -12.20 6.29
CA ILE A 96 -8.66 -11.34 5.13
C ILE A 96 -7.32 -10.75 4.63
N PHE A 97 -6.44 -10.37 5.54
CA PHE A 97 -5.11 -9.88 5.16
C PHE A 97 -4.27 -10.99 4.52
N GLU A 98 -4.20 -12.18 5.11
CA GLU A 98 -3.51 -13.33 4.51
C GLU A 98 -4.02 -13.62 3.09
N ASP A 99 -5.33 -13.70 2.91
CA ASP A 99 -5.96 -13.95 1.61
C ASP A 99 -5.67 -12.81 0.61
N THR A 100 -5.54 -11.57 1.08
CA THR A 100 -5.14 -10.42 0.26
C THR A 100 -3.72 -10.56 -0.25
N ARG A 101 -2.76 -10.82 0.65
CA ARG A 101 -1.34 -10.99 0.35
C ARG A 101 -1.13 -12.17 -0.61
N ASP A 102 -1.78 -13.29 -0.34
CA ASP A 102 -1.59 -14.53 -1.08
C ASP A 102 -2.40 -14.60 -2.39
N ALA A 103 -3.25 -13.60 -2.65
CA ALA A 103 -4.11 -13.55 -3.83
C ALA A 103 -3.34 -13.58 -5.17
N ALA A 104 -2.14 -12.97 -5.21
CA ALA A 104 -1.31 -12.98 -6.42
C ALA A 104 -0.84 -14.40 -6.76
N TYR A 105 -0.41 -15.18 -5.77
CA TYR A 105 0.03 -16.56 -5.93
C TYR A 105 -1.11 -17.44 -6.45
N SER A 106 -2.30 -17.33 -5.84
CA SER A 106 -3.50 -18.06 -6.26
C SER A 106 -3.90 -17.75 -7.72
N ILE A 107 -3.77 -16.50 -8.16
CA ILE A 107 -4.06 -16.08 -9.52
C ILE A 107 -3.01 -16.62 -10.51
N ILE A 108 -1.72 -16.61 -10.14
CA ILE A 108 -0.63 -17.11 -10.96
C ILE A 108 -0.77 -18.62 -11.14
N ASP A 109 -1.06 -19.36 -10.07
CA ASP A 109 -1.29 -20.81 -10.12
C ASP A 109 -2.46 -21.16 -11.03
N ALA A 110 -3.54 -20.38 -11.00
CA ALA A 110 -4.73 -20.65 -11.79
C ALA A 110 -4.58 -20.31 -13.29
N LYS A 111 -3.83 -19.28 -13.66
CA LYS A 111 -3.76 -18.80 -15.06
C LYS A 111 -2.36 -18.41 -15.57
N GLY A 112 -1.31 -18.68 -14.79
CA GLY A 112 0.09 -18.45 -15.17
C GLY A 112 0.58 -17.01 -15.05
N SER A 113 -0.30 -16.03 -14.87
CA SER A 113 0.09 -14.61 -14.73
C SER A 113 -0.98 -13.76 -14.08
N THR A 114 -0.59 -12.62 -13.53
CA THR A 114 -1.48 -11.56 -13.07
C THR A 114 -1.24 -10.28 -13.88
N SER A 115 -2.29 -9.64 -14.36
CA SER A 115 -2.18 -8.44 -15.21
C SER A 115 -3.35 -7.46 -15.07
N PHE A 116 -4.60 -7.93 -15.02
CA PHE A 116 -5.75 -7.03 -15.04
C PHE A 116 -5.87 -6.17 -13.76
N GLY A 117 -5.63 -6.77 -12.59
CA GLY A 117 -5.67 -6.05 -11.32
C GLY A 117 -4.64 -4.92 -11.25
N ILE A 118 -3.38 -5.23 -11.59
CA ILE A 118 -2.34 -4.20 -11.61
C ILE A 118 -2.59 -3.17 -12.70
N GLY A 119 -3.12 -3.57 -13.87
CA GLY A 119 -3.53 -2.63 -14.91
C GLY A 119 -4.55 -1.60 -14.41
N MET A 120 -5.53 -2.01 -13.60
CA MET A 120 -6.49 -1.09 -12.97
C MET A 120 -5.83 -0.19 -11.92
N GLY A 121 -4.89 -0.71 -11.13
CA GLY A 121 -4.10 0.09 -10.19
C GLY A 121 -3.30 1.19 -10.92
N LEU A 122 -2.61 0.84 -12.00
CA LEU A 122 -1.86 1.79 -12.82
C LEU A 122 -2.78 2.84 -13.46
N ALA A 123 -3.93 2.43 -13.97
CA ALA A 123 -4.93 3.36 -14.51
C ALA A 123 -5.42 4.34 -13.44
N ARG A 124 -5.62 3.88 -12.19
CA ARG A 124 -6.02 4.74 -11.07
C ARG A 124 -4.95 5.77 -10.71
N ILE A 125 -3.68 5.37 -10.63
CA ILE A 125 -2.56 6.29 -10.35
C ILE A 125 -2.41 7.28 -11.51
N THR A 126 -2.45 6.80 -12.76
CA THR A 126 -2.35 7.64 -13.95
C THR A 126 -3.49 8.68 -14.00
N ALA A 127 -4.72 8.28 -13.69
CA ALA A 127 -5.86 9.20 -13.62
C ALA A 127 -5.66 10.29 -12.55
N ALA A 128 -5.10 9.93 -11.40
CA ALA A 128 -4.78 10.88 -10.33
C ALA A 128 -3.81 11.97 -10.80
N VAL A 129 -2.78 11.59 -11.56
CA VAL A 129 -1.79 12.51 -12.12
C VAL A 129 -2.40 13.38 -13.23
N ILE A 130 -3.03 12.76 -14.24
CA ILE A 130 -3.54 13.47 -15.43
C ILE A 130 -4.68 14.42 -15.06
N GLN A 131 -5.57 14.00 -14.16
CA GLN A 131 -6.76 14.76 -13.74
C GLN A 131 -6.47 15.71 -12.56
N ASN A 132 -5.24 15.74 -12.05
CA ASN A 132 -4.83 16.60 -10.93
C ASN A 132 -5.72 16.43 -9.68
N GLN A 133 -5.88 15.18 -9.19
CA GLN A 133 -6.94 14.86 -8.23
C GLN A 133 -6.62 15.17 -6.76
N ASP A 134 -5.35 15.41 -6.39
CA ASP A 134 -4.90 15.55 -4.98
C ASP A 134 -5.40 14.39 -4.07
N VAL A 135 -5.35 13.16 -4.59
CA VAL A 135 -5.91 11.98 -3.93
C VAL A 135 -4.83 11.20 -3.18
N ALA A 136 -5.18 10.67 -2.01
CA ALA A 136 -4.33 9.75 -1.27
C ALA A 136 -4.46 8.33 -1.85
N LEU A 137 -3.33 7.77 -2.30
CA LEU A 137 -3.23 6.38 -2.80
C LEU A 137 -2.07 5.65 -2.10
N PRO A 138 -2.20 4.35 -1.84
CA PRO A 138 -1.12 3.52 -1.33
C PRO A 138 -0.17 3.14 -2.48
N VAL A 139 0.91 3.86 -2.57
CA VAL A 139 1.93 3.71 -3.61
C VAL A 139 3.32 3.57 -2.99
N SER A 140 4.27 3.05 -3.74
CA SER A 140 5.67 3.12 -3.34
C SER A 140 6.18 4.54 -3.52
N ALA A 141 6.47 5.19 -2.40
CA ALA A 141 6.91 6.57 -2.31
C ALA A 141 8.26 6.67 -1.59
N TYR A 142 9.07 7.66 -1.99
CA TYR A 142 10.33 7.94 -1.33
C TYR A 142 10.10 8.62 0.01
N LEU A 143 10.64 8.02 1.09
CA LEU A 143 10.56 8.57 2.44
C LEU A 143 11.80 9.39 2.79
N GLN A 144 11.59 10.49 3.52
CA GLN A 144 12.59 11.47 3.93
C GLN A 144 12.49 11.79 5.42
N GLY A 145 12.13 10.82 6.24
CA GLY A 145 11.95 10.96 7.69
C GLY A 145 10.59 10.47 8.20
N GLU A 146 9.62 10.29 7.31
CA GLU A 146 8.33 9.73 7.69
C GLU A 146 8.53 8.33 8.28
N TYR A 147 7.80 8.01 9.33
CA TYR A 147 7.95 6.79 10.13
C TYR A 147 9.37 6.59 10.71
N GLY A 148 10.23 7.63 10.71
CA GLY A 148 11.64 7.50 11.08
C GLY A 148 12.51 6.80 10.04
N VAL A 149 12.03 6.65 8.80
CA VAL A 149 12.71 5.98 7.69
C VAL A 149 13.19 7.01 6.68
N GLU A 150 14.42 6.86 6.21
CA GLU A 150 15.04 7.74 5.21
C GLU A 150 15.64 6.93 4.06
N ASP A 151 15.79 7.60 2.90
CA ASP A 151 16.44 7.09 1.68
C ASP A 151 15.90 5.74 1.20
N LEU A 152 14.58 5.60 1.19
CA LEU A 152 13.89 4.36 0.86
C LEU A 152 12.60 4.63 0.08
N TYR A 153 12.32 3.82 -0.95
CA TYR A 153 10.98 3.69 -1.53
C TYR A 153 10.25 2.54 -0.86
N ILE A 154 9.04 2.79 -0.37
CA ILE A 154 8.21 1.80 0.33
C ILE A 154 6.73 2.12 0.17
N GLY A 155 5.89 1.12 0.21
CA GLY A 155 4.44 1.28 0.15
C GLY A 155 3.90 2.07 1.34
N THR A 156 3.32 3.23 1.05
CA THR A 156 2.66 4.10 2.04
C THR A 156 1.53 4.91 1.40
N ALA A 157 0.65 5.46 2.21
CA ALA A 157 -0.32 6.42 1.72
C ALA A 157 0.39 7.70 1.26
N ALA A 158 0.16 8.15 0.03
CA ALA A 158 0.75 9.38 -0.49
C ALA A 158 -0.27 10.19 -1.29
N VAL A 159 -0.20 11.51 -1.18
CA VAL A 159 -1.02 12.42 -1.98
C VAL A 159 -0.41 12.54 -3.36
N ILE A 160 -1.22 12.29 -4.39
CA ILE A 160 -0.81 12.30 -5.80
C ILE A 160 -1.63 13.31 -6.57
N ASN A 161 -0.93 14.11 -7.36
CA ASN A 161 -1.53 15.03 -8.32
C ASN A 161 -0.67 15.16 -9.59
N ARG A 162 -0.90 16.19 -10.40
CA ARG A 162 -0.17 16.44 -11.64
C ARG A 162 1.35 16.58 -11.46
N SER A 163 1.81 17.00 -10.28
CA SER A 163 3.24 17.12 -9.98
C SER A 163 3.91 15.79 -9.63
N GLY A 164 3.13 14.73 -9.46
CA GLY A 164 3.56 13.43 -8.95
C GLY A 164 3.17 13.25 -7.49
N ILE A 165 4.05 12.71 -6.67
CA ILE A 165 3.87 12.60 -5.22
C ILE A 165 4.05 13.98 -4.58
N VAL A 166 3.00 14.50 -3.96
CA VAL A 166 3.04 15.78 -3.24
C VAL A 166 3.73 15.59 -1.89
N ARG A 167 3.31 14.55 -1.16
CA ARG A 167 3.86 14.14 0.13
C ARG A 167 3.41 12.73 0.49
N ALA A 168 4.18 12.03 1.28
CA ALA A 168 3.72 10.86 2.02
C ALA A 168 2.79 11.31 3.18
N ILE A 169 1.87 10.42 3.55
CA ILE A 169 1.00 10.59 4.72
C ILE A 169 1.46 9.57 5.75
N GLU A 170 2.01 10.04 6.85
CA GLU A 170 2.37 9.20 7.97
C GLU A 170 1.09 8.76 8.70
N LEU A 171 0.74 7.48 8.57
CA LEU A 171 -0.39 6.88 9.24
C LEU A 171 -0.07 6.69 10.72
N GLN A 172 -1.06 6.86 11.59
CA GLN A 172 -0.91 6.59 13.02
C GLN A 172 -0.99 5.07 13.28
N LEU A 173 0.11 4.38 13.03
CA LEU A 173 0.23 2.95 13.26
C LEU A 173 0.23 2.65 14.77
N SER A 174 -0.37 1.52 15.16
CA SER A 174 -0.17 0.97 16.51
C SER A 174 1.30 0.56 16.71
N GLU A 175 1.74 0.35 17.96
CA GLU A 175 3.10 -0.09 18.26
C GLU A 175 3.46 -1.37 17.49
N HIS A 176 2.57 -2.36 17.48
CA HIS A 176 2.76 -3.60 16.75
C HIS A 176 2.85 -3.39 15.22
N GLU A 177 2.00 -2.56 14.64
CA GLU A 177 2.07 -2.23 13.21
C GLU A 177 3.35 -1.46 12.87
N LYS A 178 3.79 -0.56 13.77
CA LYS A 178 5.04 0.17 13.59
C LYS A 178 6.26 -0.76 13.61
N GLU A 179 6.32 -1.73 14.53
CA GLU A 179 7.37 -2.74 14.56
C GLU A 179 7.41 -3.56 13.26
N ARG A 180 6.25 -3.96 12.73
CA ARG A 180 6.15 -4.65 11.44
C ARG A 180 6.59 -3.76 10.28
N PHE A 181 6.21 -2.48 10.28
CA PHE A 181 6.63 -1.53 9.25
C PHE A 181 8.16 -1.32 9.29
N ASP A 182 8.76 -1.20 10.46
CA ASP A 182 10.21 -1.05 10.63
C ASP A 182 10.96 -2.30 10.15
N ALA A 183 10.43 -3.49 10.43
CA ALA A 183 10.99 -4.73 9.91
C ALA A 183 10.90 -4.79 8.38
N SER A 184 9.79 -4.37 7.79
CA SER A 184 9.59 -4.28 6.35
C SER A 184 10.55 -3.27 5.69
N ALA A 185 10.70 -2.07 6.27
CA ALA A 185 11.66 -1.07 5.81
C ALA A 185 13.11 -1.58 5.88
N LYS A 186 13.45 -2.31 6.94
CA LYS A 186 14.77 -2.93 7.09
C LYS A 186 15.05 -3.97 6.00
N THR A 187 14.06 -4.77 5.61
CA THR A 187 14.21 -5.73 4.51
C THR A 187 14.63 -5.02 3.23
N LEU A 188 13.98 -3.90 2.88
CA LEU A 188 14.32 -3.10 1.70
C LEU A 188 15.70 -2.44 1.84
N SER A 189 16.06 -1.89 2.98
CA SER A 189 17.34 -1.21 3.18
C SER A 189 18.56 -2.15 3.06
N LEU A 190 18.40 -3.43 3.40
CA LEU A 190 19.47 -4.45 3.24
C LEU A 190 19.74 -4.79 1.77
N ILE A 191 18.83 -4.50 0.86
CA ILE A 191 18.95 -4.80 -0.57
C ILE A 191 19.56 -3.59 -1.32
N HIS A 192 19.53 -2.40 -0.73
CA HIS A 192 20.11 -1.18 -1.30
C HIS A 192 21.64 -1.03 -1.09
N ILE A 193 22.31 -2.02 -0.46
CA ILE A 193 23.77 -2.01 -0.23
C ILE A 193 24.53 -2.41 -1.50
#